data_e2c2754e9bd5398a763810c5de268487
#
_entry.id   e2c2754e9bd5398a763810c5de268487
#
_cell.length_a   1.000
_cell.length_b   1.000
_cell.length_c   1.000
_cell.angle_alpha   90.00
_cell.angle_beta   90.00
_cell.angle_gamma   90.00
#
_symmetry.space_group_name_H-M   'P 1'
#
loop_
_entity.id
_entity.type
_entity.pdbx_description
1 polymer ?
#
loop_
_entity_poly.entity_id
_entity_poly.type
_entity_poly.pdbx_seq_one_letter_code
_entity_poly.pdbx_strand_id
1 'polypeptide(L)'
;MQLKIRNLSKTYANGVVALDRVTLTIPAGMFGLLGPNGAGKSTLMRILATLQECDAGSVFLDDIDVLDEKDAVRRMLGYLPQDFGVYPKVTAYDLLDHFAQLKGLSHRARRREVVDGLLQQTNLWDVRAQRLGTFSGGMRQRFGIAQALLGDPRLIIVDEPTAGLDPQERVRFHNLLSDIGEERTVLLSTHIVSDVADLCANMAIINKGQVLLCGEPQELIYGIEDFIWARFVTKAELPAFQARHSVISSRLLSGRTLIHVYAEDDPGEGFEPARASLDDVYFATIAGRHNPAAGNC
;
A
#
# COMPACT_ATOMS: atom_id res chain seq x y z
N MET A 1 0.03 18.74 -2.10
CA MET A 1 -0.01 18.27 -0.70
C MET A 1 1.12 17.28 -0.49
N GLN A 2 1.83 17.37 0.64
CA GLN A 2 2.97 16.51 0.95
C GLN A 2 2.86 16.05 2.40
N LEU A 3 3.08 14.75 2.65
CA LEU A 3 3.16 14.20 4.00
C LEU A 3 4.62 13.92 4.33
N LYS A 4 5.12 14.53 5.41
CA LYS A 4 6.51 14.39 5.87
C LYS A 4 6.57 13.68 7.21
N ILE A 5 7.29 12.59 7.26
CA ILE A 5 7.53 11.78 8.46
C ILE A 5 9.01 11.90 8.81
N ARG A 6 9.35 12.17 10.07
CA ARG A 6 10.72 12.31 10.54
C ARG A 6 10.96 11.54 11.82
N ASN A 7 11.89 10.59 11.76
CA ASN A 7 12.36 9.77 12.89
C ASN A 7 11.21 9.14 13.70
N LEU A 8 10.12 8.75 13.02
CA LEU A 8 8.94 8.19 13.67
C LEU A 8 9.25 6.81 14.26
N SER A 9 9.01 6.65 15.56
CA SER A 9 9.31 5.41 16.28
C SER A 9 8.11 4.94 17.09
N LYS A 10 7.93 3.62 17.14
CA LYS A 10 6.88 2.96 17.94
C LYS A 10 7.33 1.61 18.44
N THR A 11 7.26 1.44 19.75
CA THR A 11 7.48 0.16 20.44
C THR A 11 6.21 -0.21 21.20
N TYR A 12 5.76 -1.43 21.04
CA TYR A 12 4.60 -1.93 21.78
C TYR A 12 4.99 -2.38 23.19
N ALA A 13 4.01 -2.48 24.11
CA ALA A 13 4.22 -2.87 25.50
C ALA A 13 4.87 -4.27 25.67
N ASN A 14 4.75 -5.14 24.66
CA ASN A 14 5.41 -6.44 24.62
C ASN A 14 6.87 -6.39 24.13
N GLY A 15 7.44 -5.19 23.94
CA GLY A 15 8.82 -4.99 23.50
C GLY A 15 9.04 -5.06 21.98
N VAL A 16 7.98 -5.28 21.19
CA VAL A 16 8.11 -5.30 19.72
C VAL A 16 8.31 -3.88 19.19
N VAL A 17 9.45 -3.63 18.56
CA VAL A 17 9.73 -2.40 17.81
C VAL A 17 9.02 -2.47 16.48
N ALA A 18 7.91 -1.76 16.34
CA ALA A 18 7.09 -1.75 15.13
C ALA A 18 7.56 -0.71 14.11
N LEU A 19 8.09 0.43 14.58
CA LEU A 19 8.72 1.47 13.76
C LEU A 19 10.01 1.91 14.45
N ASP A 20 11.10 1.99 13.69
CA ASP A 20 12.41 2.42 14.15
C ASP A 20 12.90 3.59 13.29
N ARG A 21 12.71 4.81 13.80
CA ARG A 21 13.15 6.08 13.20
C ARG A 21 12.77 6.22 11.72
N VAL A 22 11.55 5.84 11.37
CA VAL A 22 11.03 5.97 10.01
C VAL A 22 11.08 7.44 9.59
N THR A 23 11.79 7.70 8.50
CA THR A 23 11.82 8.99 7.81
C THR A 23 11.38 8.77 6.38
N LEU A 24 10.36 9.50 5.93
CA LEU A 24 9.74 9.30 4.63
C LEU A 24 9.00 10.56 4.21
N THR A 25 9.13 10.93 2.93
CA THR A 25 8.35 12.00 2.32
C THR A 25 7.41 11.41 1.28
N ILE A 26 6.12 11.63 1.44
CA ILE A 26 5.07 11.13 0.54
C ILE A 26 4.54 12.31 -0.27
N PRO A 27 4.80 12.36 -1.59
CA PRO A 27 4.30 13.42 -2.47
C PRO A 27 2.80 13.28 -2.75
N ALA A 28 2.22 14.24 -3.47
CA ALA A 28 0.87 14.12 -4.02
C ALA A 28 0.78 12.97 -5.02
N GLY A 29 -0.43 12.42 -5.20
CA GLY A 29 -0.70 11.27 -6.07
C GLY A 29 -0.67 9.94 -5.35
N MET A 30 -0.54 8.86 -6.13
CA MET A 30 -0.46 7.49 -5.60
C MET A 30 0.93 7.17 -5.07
N PHE A 31 1.01 6.77 -3.80
CA PHE A 31 2.23 6.33 -3.15
C PHE A 31 2.08 4.92 -2.57
N GLY A 32 2.98 4.00 -2.93
CA GLY A 32 2.98 2.62 -2.48
C GLY A 32 3.89 2.39 -1.27
N LEU A 33 3.37 1.87 -0.18
CA LEU A 33 4.17 1.36 0.94
C LEU A 33 4.19 -0.17 0.87
N LEU A 34 5.28 -0.71 0.37
CA LEU A 34 5.48 -2.15 0.14
C LEU A 34 6.29 -2.77 1.28
N GLY A 35 5.88 -3.95 1.74
CA GLY A 35 6.64 -4.68 2.76
C GLY A 35 5.95 -5.96 3.21
N PRO A 36 6.69 -6.89 3.82
CA PRO A 36 6.12 -8.15 4.30
C PRO A 36 5.16 -7.92 5.48
N ASN A 37 4.42 -8.97 5.84
CA ASN A 37 3.60 -8.95 7.05
C ASN A 37 4.48 -8.74 8.28
N GLY A 38 4.05 -7.87 9.20
CA GLY A 38 4.85 -7.50 10.37
C GLY A 38 5.95 -6.46 10.13
N ALA A 39 6.06 -5.90 8.91
CA ALA A 39 7.07 -4.88 8.59
C ALA A 39 6.84 -3.51 9.28
N GLY A 40 5.65 -3.28 9.88
CA GLY A 40 5.28 -2.01 10.51
C GLY A 40 4.26 -1.18 9.72
N LYS A 41 3.84 -1.62 8.52
CA LYS A 41 2.91 -0.89 7.64
C LYS A 41 1.64 -0.43 8.36
N SER A 42 0.86 -1.36 8.91
CA SER A 42 -0.41 -1.02 9.58
C SER A 42 -0.21 -0.17 10.84
N THR A 43 0.94 -0.29 11.53
CA THR A 43 1.28 0.62 12.64
C THR A 43 1.48 2.04 12.13
N LEU A 44 2.25 2.21 11.05
CA LEU A 44 2.44 3.51 10.40
C LEU A 44 1.09 4.09 9.95
N MET A 45 0.26 3.29 9.22
CA MET A 45 -1.06 3.74 8.77
C MET A 45 -1.96 4.22 9.92
N ARG A 46 -1.98 3.50 11.06
CA ARG A 46 -2.79 3.88 12.23
C ARG A 46 -2.30 5.17 12.89
N ILE A 47 -1.00 5.41 12.94
CA ILE A 47 -0.45 6.67 13.46
C ILE A 47 -0.84 7.82 12.54
N LEU A 48 -0.66 7.67 11.22
CA LEU A 48 -1.05 8.68 10.23
C LEU A 48 -2.57 8.93 10.21
N ALA A 49 -3.36 7.88 10.47
CA ALA A 49 -4.81 7.98 10.62
C ALA A 49 -5.25 8.54 11.98
N THR A 50 -4.32 8.96 12.83
CA THR A 50 -4.57 9.49 14.20
C THR A 50 -5.28 8.52 15.15
N LEU A 51 -5.15 7.22 14.89
CA LEU A 51 -5.76 6.14 15.66
C LEU A 51 -4.80 5.54 16.71
N GLN A 52 -3.52 5.86 16.61
CA GLN A 52 -2.48 5.33 17.49
C GLN A 52 -1.41 6.39 17.74
N GLU A 53 -0.88 6.43 18.96
CA GLU A 53 0.23 7.30 19.33
C GLU A 53 1.58 6.68 18.92
N CYS A 54 2.52 7.53 18.54
CA CYS A 54 3.94 7.16 18.41
C CYS A 54 4.68 7.42 19.72
N ASP A 55 5.91 6.93 19.82
CA ASP A 55 6.76 7.15 21.00
C ASP A 55 7.74 8.31 20.77
N ALA A 56 8.13 8.56 19.50
CA ALA A 56 9.02 9.66 19.12
C ALA A 56 8.84 9.99 17.63
N GLY A 57 9.35 11.16 17.23
CA GLY A 57 9.33 11.64 15.86
C GLY A 57 8.26 12.71 15.63
N SER A 58 8.12 13.12 14.37
CA SER A 58 7.12 14.12 13.96
C SER A 58 6.51 13.74 12.61
N VAL A 59 5.26 14.17 12.38
CA VAL A 59 4.54 13.95 11.14
C VAL A 59 3.82 15.24 10.75
N PHE A 60 4.08 15.74 9.54
CA PHE A 60 3.44 16.92 9.02
C PHE A 60 2.70 16.63 7.73
N LEU A 61 1.47 17.10 7.64
CA LEU A 61 0.67 17.14 6.42
C LEU A 61 0.63 18.59 5.93
N ASP A 62 1.47 18.94 4.96
CA ASP A 62 1.85 20.30 4.64
C ASP A 62 2.35 21.02 5.92
N ASP A 63 1.61 22.01 6.43
CA ASP A 63 1.93 22.77 7.64
C ASP A 63 1.22 22.26 8.91
N ILE A 64 0.38 21.20 8.80
CA ILE A 64 -0.42 20.68 9.93
C ILE A 64 0.37 19.58 10.63
N ASP A 65 0.56 19.71 11.95
CA ASP A 65 1.12 18.64 12.78
C ASP A 65 0.06 17.53 12.99
N VAL A 66 0.33 16.35 12.39
CA VAL A 66 -0.59 15.21 12.43
C VAL A 66 -0.76 14.65 13.85
N LEU A 67 0.26 14.79 14.69
CA LEU A 67 0.27 14.22 16.04
C LEU A 67 -0.49 15.11 17.03
N ASP A 68 -0.42 16.42 16.86
CA ASP A 68 -1.03 17.39 17.76
C ASP A 68 -2.41 17.87 17.26
N GLU A 69 -2.55 18.13 15.95
CA GLU A 69 -3.77 18.69 15.35
C GLU A 69 -4.71 17.62 14.78
N LYS A 70 -4.94 16.54 15.53
CA LYS A 70 -5.69 15.35 15.08
C LYS A 70 -7.06 15.65 14.47
N ASP A 71 -7.79 16.62 15.02
CA ASP A 71 -9.13 16.96 14.50
C ASP A 71 -9.06 17.70 13.16
N ALA A 72 -8.02 18.49 12.92
CA ALA A 72 -7.78 19.09 11.60
C ALA A 72 -7.47 18.02 10.56
N VAL A 73 -6.59 17.06 10.92
CA VAL A 73 -6.25 15.93 10.05
C VAL A 73 -7.46 15.05 9.73
N ARG A 74 -8.27 14.67 10.73
CA ARG A 74 -9.48 13.83 10.56
C ARG A 74 -10.51 14.43 9.60
N ARG A 75 -10.57 15.74 9.49
CA ARG A 75 -11.46 16.40 8.51
C ARG A 75 -10.99 16.23 7.07
N MET A 76 -9.67 16.06 6.86
CA MET A 76 -9.05 15.96 5.54
C MET A 76 -8.62 14.52 5.19
N LEU A 77 -8.87 13.58 6.09
CA LEU A 77 -8.43 12.20 5.98
C LEU A 77 -9.60 11.27 5.65
N GLY A 78 -9.39 10.42 4.64
CA GLY A 78 -10.11 9.19 4.42
C GLY A 78 -9.26 8.00 4.83
N TYR A 79 -9.82 7.03 5.54
CA TYR A 79 -9.09 5.83 5.95
C TYR A 79 -9.92 4.57 5.67
N LEU A 80 -9.33 3.66 4.89
CA LEU A 80 -9.82 2.31 4.70
C LEU A 80 -8.83 1.34 5.37
N PRO A 81 -9.16 0.79 6.54
CA PRO A 81 -8.34 -0.24 7.18
C PRO A 81 -8.45 -1.59 6.46
N GLN A 82 -7.47 -2.47 6.67
CA GLN A 82 -7.46 -3.83 6.13
C GLN A 82 -8.73 -4.60 6.48
N ASP A 83 -9.13 -4.54 7.75
CA ASP A 83 -10.38 -5.12 8.25
C ASP A 83 -11.30 -3.99 8.72
N PHE A 84 -12.43 -3.81 8.06
CA PHE A 84 -13.47 -2.92 8.51
C PHE A 84 -14.80 -3.64 8.64
N GLY A 85 -15.44 -3.41 9.78
CA GLY A 85 -16.75 -3.98 10.05
C GLY A 85 -17.84 -3.25 9.26
N VAL A 86 -18.79 -4.00 8.73
CA VAL A 86 -20.02 -3.45 8.18
C VAL A 86 -21.21 -3.91 9.02
N TYR A 87 -22.24 -3.10 9.12
CA TYR A 87 -23.48 -3.49 9.78
C TYR A 87 -24.29 -4.37 8.81
N PRO A 88 -24.34 -5.71 8.99
CA PRO A 88 -24.81 -6.62 7.95
C PRO A 88 -26.28 -6.47 7.61
N LYS A 89 -27.09 -5.89 8.50
CA LYS A 89 -28.54 -5.69 8.35
C LYS A 89 -28.92 -4.34 7.75
N VAL A 90 -27.96 -3.42 7.60
CA VAL A 90 -28.17 -2.05 7.09
C VAL A 90 -27.86 -2.04 5.59
N THR A 91 -28.57 -1.20 4.83
CA THR A 91 -28.29 -1.03 3.40
C THR A 91 -27.04 -0.18 3.18
N ALA A 92 -26.42 -0.31 2.00
CA ALA A 92 -25.27 0.52 1.66
C ALA A 92 -25.63 2.01 1.68
N TYR A 93 -26.79 2.37 1.16
CA TYR A 93 -27.27 3.74 1.15
C TYR A 93 -27.41 4.30 2.57
N ASP A 94 -28.17 3.60 3.43
CA ASP A 94 -28.46 4.09 4.78
C ASP A 94 -27.20 4.26 5.62
N LEU A 95 -26.24 3.32 5.51
CA LEU A 95 -25.01 3.43 6.27
C LEU A 95 -24.12 4.56 5.75
N LEU A 96 -24.02 4.73 4.43
CA LEU A 96 -23.22 5.82 3.85
C LEU A 96 -23.84 7.19 4.17
N ASP A 97 -25.20 7.34 4.12
CA ASP A 97 -25.90 8.57 4.54
C ASP A 97 -25.65 8.87 6.02
N HIS A 98 -25.66 7.85 6.88
CA HIS A 98 -25.35 8.01 8.30
C HIS A 98 -23.91 8.50 8.52
N PHE A 99 -22.92 7.89 7.85
CA PHE A 99 -21.52 8.35 7.95
C PHE A 99 -21.31 9.74 7.37
N ALA A 100 -22.03 10.09 6.29
CA ALA A 100 -22.01 11.43 5.73
C ALA A 100 -22.53 12.48 6.74
N GLN A 101 -23.55 12.13 7.51
CA GLN A 101 -24.06 12.99 8.58
C GLN A 101 -23.02 13.14 9.72
N LEU A 102 -22.35 12.07 10.12
CA LEU A 102 -21.27 12.12 11.12
C LEU A 102 -20.06 12.95 10.64
N LYS A 103 -19.78 12.95 9.34
CA LYS A 103 -18.76 13.81 8.70
C LYS A 103 -19.20 15.28 8.56
N GLY A 104 -20.38 15.67 9.11
CA GLY A 104 -20.84 17.05 9.15
C GLY A 104 -21.74 17.47 7.98
N LEU A 105 -22.12 16.57 7.08
CA LEU A 105 -23.05 16.85 5.99
C LEU A 105 -24.51 16.91 6.53
N SER A 106 -24.83 17.91 7.34
CA SER A 106 -26.12 18.05 8.02
C SER A 106 -27.25 18.37 7.06
N HIS A 107 -27.01 19.14 5.98
CA HIS A 107 -28.04 19.54 5.03
C HIS A 107 -28.45 18.36 4.14
N ARG A 108 -29.72 17.92 4.28
CA ARG A 108 -30.22 16.68 3.66
C ARG A 108 -30.06 16.60 2.14
N ALA A 109 -30.37 17.69 1.41
CA ALA A 109 -30.25 17.68 -0.05
C ALA A 109 -28.77 17.51 -0.50
N ARG A 110 -27.86 18.27 0.11
CA ARG A 110 -26.43 18.19 -0.17
C ARG A 110 -25.87 16.80 0.19
N ARG A 111 -26.26 16.25 1.35
CA ARG A 111 -25.84 14.92 1.78
C ARG A 111 -26.28 13.85 0.79
N ARG A 112 -27.55 13.92 0.34
CA ARG A 112 -28.08 12.99 -0.67
C ARG A 112 -27.27 13.06 -1.97
N GLU A 113 -26.98 14.25 -2.47
CA GLU A 113 -26.18 14.47 -3.68
C GLU A 113 -24.80 13.81 -3.55
N VAL A 114 -24.09 14.00 -2.42
CA VAL A 114 -22.78 13.40 -2.15
C VAL A 114 -22.88 11.88 -2.06
N VAL A 115 -23.86 11.35 -1.33
CA VAL A 115 -24.02 9.89 -1.17
C VAL A 115 -24.35 9.23 -2.52
N ASP A 116 -25.26 9.82 -3.31
CA ASP A 116 -25.63 9.33 -4.63
C ASP A 116 -24.40 9.33 -5.56
N GLY A 117 -23.61 10.40 -5.58
CA GLY A 117 -22.40 10.52 -6.38
C GLY A 117 -21.33 9.48 -5.99
N LEU A 118 -21.07 9.29 -4.69
CA LEU A 118 -20.11 8.31 -4.22
C LEU A 118 -20.51 6.86 -4.55
N LEU A 119 -21.81 6.53 -4.44
CA LEU A 119 -22.31 5.20 -4.81
C LEU A 119 -22.22 4.96 -6.33
N GLN A 120 -22.36 6.01 -7.15
CA GLN A 120 -22.14 5.94 -8.58
C GLN A 120 -20.64 5.76 -8.90
N GLN A 121 -19.76 6.58 -8.33
CA GLN A 121 -18.33 6.54 -8.53
C GLN A 121 -17.73 5.18 -8.16
N THR A 122 -18.24 4.56 -7.09
CA THR A 122 -17.77 3.24 -6.63
C THR A 122 -18.51 2.06 -7.27
N ASN A 123 -19.35 2.29 -8.27
CA ASN A 123 -20.15 1.26 -8.96
C ASN A 123 -21.03 0.43 -7.99
N LEU A 124 -21.65 1.09 -7.01
CA LEU A 124 -22.56 0.48 -6.04
C LEU A 124 -24.00 1.01 -6.16
N TRP A 125 -24.27 1.88 -7.13
CA TRP A 125 -25.58 2.52 -7.29
C TRP A 125 -26.73 1.51 -7.44
N ASP A 126 -26.57 0.51 -8.29
CA ASP A 126 -27.63 -0.47 -8.56
C ASP A 126 -27.94 -1.39 -7.38
N VAL A 127 -26.97 -1.54 -6.49
CA VAL A 127 -27.05 -2.41 -5.30
C VAL A 127 -27.21 -1.61 -4.00
N ARG A 128 -27.38 -0.28 -4.05
CA ARG A 128 -27.42 0.63 -2.89
C ARG A 128 -28.47 0.28 -1.84
N ALA A 129 -29.59 -0.32 -2.27
CA ALA A 129 -30.68 -0.77 -1.38
C ALA A 129 -30.45 -2.17 -0.81
N GLN A 130 -29.41 -2.88 -1.23
CA GLN A 130 -29.07 -4.20 -0.68
C GLN A 130 -28.37 -4.06 0.67
N ARG A 131 -28.57 -5.06 1.52
CA ARG A 131 -27.90 -5.13 2.84
C ARG A 131 -26.43 -5.44 2.68
N LEU A 132 -25.57 -4.75 3.41
CA LEU A 132 -24.13 -4.93 3.37
C LEU A 132 -23.66 -6.35 3.70
N GLY A 133 -24.43 -7.10 4.49
CA GLY A 133 -24.15 -8.52 4.76
C GLY A 133 -24.20 -9.41 3.53
N THR A 134 -24.86 -8.98 2.44
CA THR A 134 -24.94 -9.74 1.17
C THR A 134 -23.87 -9.33 0.14
N PHE A 135 -23.05 -8.35 0.45
CA PHE A 135 -22.03 -7.85 -0.46
C PHE A 135 -20.88 -8.87 -0.64
N SER A 136 -20.37 -9.01 -1.87
CA SER A 136 -19.11 -9.71 -2.14
C SER A 136 -17.93 -8.99 -1.47
N GLY A 137 -16.76 -9.63 -1.43
CA GLY A 137 -15.53 -9.01 -0.94
C GLY A 137 -15.23 -7.69 -1.67
N GLY A 138 -15.25 -7.71 -3.00
CA GLY A 138 -15.02 -6.52 -3.83
C GLY A 138 -16.06 -5.43 -3.65
N MET A 139 -17.35 -5.79 -3.50
CA MET A 139 -18.40 -4.81 -3.19
C MET A 139 -18.17 -4.15 -1.82
N ARG A 140 -17.73 -4.92 -0.83
CA ARG A 140 -17.39 -4.36 0.50
C ARG A 140 -16.21 -3.41 0.41
N GLN A 141 -15.14 -3.76 -0.29
CA GLN A 141 -13.98 -2.89 -0.47
C GLN A 141 -14.37 -1.57 -1.17
N ARG A 142 -15.18 -1.62 -2.24
CA ARG A 142 -15.69 -0.41 -2.90
C ARG A 142 -16.59 0.43 -1.98
N PHE A 143 -17.38 -0.20 -1.12
CA PHE A 143 -18.15 0.53 -0.09
C PHE A 143 -17.21 1.20 0.94
N GLY A 144 -16.14 0.53 1.36
CA GLY A 144 -15.12 1.11 2.23
C GLY A 144 -14.45 2.34 1.62
N ILE A 145 -14.17 2.31 0.31
CA ILE A 145 -13.67 3.50 -0.41
C ILE A 145 -14.73 4.61 -0.46
N ALA A 146 -15.99 4.28 -0.76
CA ALA A 146 -17.06 5.28 -0.73
C ALA A 146 -17.15 5.97 0.65
N GLN A 147 -17.01 5.20 1.73
CA GLN A 147 -16.96 5.73 3.10
C GLN A 147 -15.70 6.60 3.32
N ALA A 148 -14.53 6.16 2.85
CA ALA A 148 -13.27 6.91 2.99
C ALA A 148 -13.32 8.25 2.24
N LEU A 149 -14.02 8.34 1.13
CA LEU A 149 -14.19 9.55 0.32
C LEU A 149 -15.18 10.58 0.91
N LEU A 150 -15.96 10.22 1.94
CA LEU A 150 -16.87 11.15 2.59
C LEU A 150 -16.15 12.36 3.17
N GLY A 151 -16.67 13.53 2.90
CA GLY A 151 -16.11 14.80 3.37
C GLY A 151 -15.01 15.35 2.48
N ASP A 152 -14.82 14.80 1.28
CA ASP A 152 -13.84 15.23 0.29
C ASP A 152 -12.41 15.29 0.84
N PRO A 153 -11.84 14.13 1.27
CA PRO A 153 -10.54 14.08 1.90
C PRO A 153 -9.44 14.43 0.90
N ARG A 154 -8.39 15.10 1.39
CA ARG A 154 -7.17 15.41 0.62
C ARG A 154 -6.12 14.31 0.73
N LEU A 155 -6.13 13.56 1.85
CA LEU A 155 -5.29 12.39 2.09
C LEU A 155 -6.17 11.16 2.26
N ILE A 156 -5.87 10.10 1.53
CA ILE A 156 -6.55 8.81 1.65
C ILE A 156 -5.51 7.76 2.00
N ILE A 157 -5.77 7.02 3.06
CA ILE A 157 -4.93 5.89 3.49
C ILE A 157 -5.71 4.61 3.26
N VAL A 158 -5.11 3.67 2.55
CA VAL A 158 -5.73 2.39 2.18
C VAL A 158 -4.81 1.25 2.57
N ASP A 159 -5.23 0.42 3.52
CA ASP A 159 -4.41 -0.65 4.09
C ASP A 159 -4.83 -2.01 3.50
N GLU A 160 -3.98 -2.61 2.67
CA GLU A 160 -4.13 -3.92 2.01
C GLU A 160 -5.49 -4.16 1.31
N PRO A 161 -5.97 -3.25 0.46
CA PRO A 161 -7.35 -3.28 -0.03
C PRO A 161 -7.66 -4.38 -1.05
N THR A 162 -6.64 -4.94 -1.71
CA THR A 162 -6.80 -5.91 -2.81
C THR A 162 -6.67 -7.35 -2.33
N ALA A 163 -6.33 -7.55 -1.06
CA ALA A 163 -6.18 -8.88 -0.49
C ALA A 163 -7.51 -9.66 -0.56
N GLY A 164 -7.45 -10.85 -1.20
CA GLY A 164 -8.62 -11.72 -1.33
C GLY A 164 -9.65 -11.30 -2.39
N LEU A 165 -9.36 -10.30 -3.21
CA LEU A 165 -10.18 -9.98 -4.38
C LEU A 165 -9.91 -10.94 -5.53
N ASP A 166 -10.96 -11.27 -6.29
CA ASP A 166 -10.78 -11.96 -7.56
C ASP A 166 -10.14 -11.02 -8.61
N PRO A 167 -9.56 -11.57 -9.71
CA PRO A 167 -8.84 -10.74 -10.68
C PRO A 167 -9.67 -9.62 -11.30
N GLN A 168 -10.96 -9.84 -11.56
CA GLN A 168 -11.85 -8.85 -12.16
C GLN A 168 -12.15 -7.70 -11.18
N GLU A 169 -12.44 -8.03 -9.92
CA GLU A 169 -12.68 -7.03 -8.88
C GLU A 169 -11.39 -6.24 -8.57
N ARG A 170 -10.22 -6.89 -8.62
CA ARG A 170 -8.94 -6.20 -8.43
C ARG A 170 -8.70 -5.14 -9.51
N VAL A 171 -8.92 -5.48 -10.78
CA VAL A 171 -8.80 -4.50 -11.88
C VAL A 171 -9.78 -3.33 -11.70
N ARG A 172 -11.04 -3.61 -11.34
CA ARG A 172 -12.03 -2.56 -11.07
C ARG A 172 -11.61 -1.66 -9.91
N PHE A 173 -11.04 -2.25 -8.88
CA PHE A 173 -10.56 -1.52 -7.71
C PHE A 173 -9.32 -0.66 -8.04
N HIS A 174 -8.39 -1.19 -8.85
CA HIS A 174 -7.24 -0.45 -9.36
C HIS A 174 -7.67 0.79 -10.16
N ASN A 175 -8.60 0.65 -11.10
CA ASN A 175 -9.11 1.78 -11.87
C ASN A 175 -9.73 2.84 -10.94
N LEU A 176 -10.53 2.43 -9.96
CA LEU A 176 -11.12 3.35 -8.98
C LEU A 176 -10.06 4.10 -8.17
N LEU A 177 -9.00 3.42 -7.71
CA LEU A 177 -7.92 4.07 -6.97
C LEU A 177 -7.09 5.01 -7.85
N SER A 178 -6.86 4.65 -9.11
CA SER A 178 -6.17 5.50 -10.09
C SER A 178 -6.91 6.81 -10.28
N ASP A 179 -8.23 6.74 -10.56
CA ASP A 179 -9.07 7.94 -10.72
C ASP A 179 -9.04 8.85 -9.48
N ILE A 180 -9.04 8.26 -8.29
CA ILE A 180 -8.97 8.99 -7.02
C ILE A 180 -7.58 9.64 -6.85
N GLY A 181 -6.52 8.95 -7.24
CA GLY A 181 -5.13 9.38 -7.09
C GLY A 181 -4.73 10.58 -7.97
N GLU A 182 -5.48 10.86 -9.06
CA GLU A 182 -5.21 12.01 -9.92
C GLU A 182 -5.37 13.35 -9.18
N GLU A 183 -6.32 13.44 -8.25
CA GLU A 183 -6.65 14.68 -7.55
C GLU A 183 -6.21 14.71 -6.07
N ARG A 184 -5.86 13.56 -5.50
CA ARG A 184 -5.62 13.38 -4.06
C ARG A 184 -4.32 12.67 -3.78
N THR A 185 -3.81 12.81 -2.57
CA THR A 185 -2.71 11.96 -2.10
C THR A 185 -3.31 10.66 -1.57
N VAL A 186 -2.91 9.53 -2.16
CA VAL A 186 -3.34 8.19 -1.73
C VAL A 186 -2.13 7.40 -1.27
N LEU A 187 -2.12 7.01 -0.01
CA LEU A 187 -1.12 6.12 0.56
C LEU A 187 -1.66 4.70 0.58
N LEU A 188 -1.15 3.86 -0.32
CA LEU A 188 -1.49 2.46 -0.45
C LEU A 188 -0.49 1.59 0.31
N SER A 189 -0.95 0.84 1.29
CA SER A 189 -0.16 -0.21 1.95
C SER A 189 -0.47 -1.55 1.31
N THR A 190 0.56 -2.29 0.92
CA THR A 190 0.39 -3.63 0.35
C THR A 190 1.63 -4.51 0.55
N HIS A 191 1.46 -5.81 0.47
CA HIS A 191 2.55 -6.78 0.32
C HIS A 191 2.62 -7.35 -1.12
N ILE A 192 1.76 -6.86 -2.01
CA ILE A 192 1.63 -7.32 -3.40
C ILE A 192 2.37 -6.34 -4.31
N VAL A 193 3.50 -6.77 -4.84
CA VAL A 193 4.39 -5.92 -5.68
C VAL A 193 3.68 -5.36 -6.90
N SER A 194 2.82 -6.17 -7.55
CA SER A 194 2.10 -5.73 -8.74
C SER A 194 1.09 -4.61 -8.48
N ASP A 195 0.52 -4.48 -7.26
CA ASP A 195 -0.35 -3.33 -6.94
C ASP A 195 0.44 -2.02 -7.00
N VAL A 196 1.69 -2.04 -6.50
CA VAL A 196 2.56 -0.86 -6.53
C VAL A 196 3.01 -0.55 -7.95
N ALA A 197 3.42 -1.58 -8.70
CA ALA A 197 3.86 -1.43 -10.08
C ALA A 197 2.78 -0.84 -11.00
N ASP A 198 1.52 -1.22 -10.77
CA ASP A 198 0.38 -0.81 -11.61
C ASP A 198 -0.16 0.57 -11.23
N LEU A 199 -0.08 0.97 -9.95
CA LEU A 199 -0.82 2.12 -9.42
C LEU A 199 0.06 3.29 -8.98
N CYS A 200 1.30 3.04 -8.55
CA CYS A 200 2.04 4.01 -7.77
C CYS A 200 3.16 4.66 -8.58
N ALA A 201 3.13 6.00 -8.68
CA ALA A 201 4.23 6.76 -9.27
C ALA A 201 5.46 6.80 -8.35
N ASN A 202 5.26 6.69 -7.05
CA ASN A 202 6.31 6.65 -6.05
C ASN A 202 6.04 5.55 -5.02
N MET A 203 7.10 4.99 -4.46
CA MET A 203 6.98 3.91 -3.48
C MET A 203 8.07 3.96 -2.41
N ALA A 204 7.83 3.22 -1.33
CA ALA A 204 8.87 2.87 -0.37
C ALA A 204 8.76 1.39 0.02
N ILE A 205 9.90 0.76 0.30
CA ILE A 205 9.98 -0.58 0.87
C ILE A 205 10.28 -0.44 2.36
N ILE A 206 9.39 -0.98 3.18
CA ILE A 206 9.55 -1.04 4.64
C ILE A 206 9.75 -2.49 5.10
N ASN A 207 10.69 -2.69 6.01
CA ASN A 207 10.91 -3.98 6.65
C ASN A 207 11.41 -3.79 8.08
N LYS A 208 10.92 -4.60 9.02
CA LYS A 208 11.30 -4.54 10.45
C LYS A 208 11.26 -3.12 11.04
N GLY A 209 10.25 -2.35 10.65
CA GLY A 209 10.05 -0.98 11.13
C GLY A 209 10.94 0.08 10.51
N GLN A 210 11.75 -0.24 9.51
CA GLN A 210 12.66 0.70 8.84
C GLN A 210 12.32 0.82 7.35
N VAL A 211 12.40 2.03 6.80
CA VAL A 211 12.37 2.26 5.36
C VAL A 211 13.73 1.90 4.79
N LEU A 212 13.76 0.93 3.87
CA LEU A 212 14.97 0.42 3.26
C LEU A 212 15.28 1.11 1.93
N LEU A 213 14.24 1.46 1.17
CA LEU A 213 14.34 2.00 -0.18
C LEU A 213 13.13 2.86 -0.48
N CYS A 214 13.29 3.93 -1.24
CA CYS A 214 12.19 4.70 -1.82
C CYS A 214 12.58 5.31 -3.15
N GLY A 215 11.59 5.58 -3.99
CA GLY A 215 11.78 6.17 -5.31
C GLY A 215 10.64 5.87 -6.26
N GLU A 216 10.83 6.22 -7.52
CA GLU A 216 9.93 5.84 -8.61
C GLU A 216 10.18 4.38 -8.99
N PRO A 217 9.14 3.53 -9.13
CA PRO A 217 9.30 2.10 -9.42
C PRO A 217 10.19 1.82 -10.63
N GLN A 218 10.05 2.61 -11.71
CA GLN A 218 10.84 2.42 -12.93
C GLN A 218 12.32 2.75 -12.73
N GLU A 219 12.63 3.83 -12.00
CA GLU A 219 14.01 4.21 -11.69
C GLU A 219 14.68 3.14 -10.81
N LEU A 220 13.94 2.59 -9.84
CA LEU A 220 14.42 1.52 -8.99
C LEU A 220 14.70 0.22 -9.78
N ILE A 221 13.88 -0.10 -10.77
CA ILE A 221 14.11 -1.24 -11.68
C ILE A 221 15.37 -1.01 -12.51
N TYR A 222 15.51 0.18 -13.13
CA TYR A 222 16.72 0.52 -13.90
C TYR A 222 18.00 0.44 -13.06
N GLY A 223 17.91 0.80 -11.78
CA GLY A 223 19.05 0.75 -10.85
C GLY A 223 19.61 -0.65 -10.58
N ILE A 224 18.86 -1.71 -10.93
CA ILE A 224 19.31 -3.11 -10.74
C ILE A 224 19.33 -3.92 -12.04
N GLU A 225 19.01 -3.33 -13.19
CA GLU A 225 18.81 -4.08 -14.44
C GLU A 225 20.04 -4.88 -14.85
N ASP A 226 21.23 -4.31 -14.69
CA ASP A 226 22.51 -4.95 -15.05
C ASP A 226 22.97 -6.04 -14.04
N PHE A 227 22.29 -6.17 -12.90
CA PHE A 227 22.68 -7.09 -11.82
C PHE A 227 21.82 -8.34 -11.71
N ILE A 228 20.78 -8.47 -12.56
CA ILE A 228 19.83 -9.58 -12.49
C ILE A 228 20.16 -10.65 -13.53
N TRP A 229 20.40 -11.83 -13.02
CA TRP A 229 20.67 -13.01 -13.82
C TRP A 229 19.67 -14.11 -13.52
N ALA A 230 19.27 -14.86 -14.55
CA ALA A 230 18.27 -15.91 -14.43
C ALA A 230 18.80 -17.26 -14.91
N ARG A 231 18.30 -18.33 -14.29
CA ARG A 231 18.60 -19.70 -14.70
C ARG A 231 17.44 -20.62 -14.33
N PHE A 232 17.18 -21.61 -15.21
CA PHE A 232 16.33 -22.74 -14.85
C PHE A 232 17.13 -23.81 -14.13
N VAL A 233 16.63 -24.26 -13.00
CA VAL A 233 17.23 -25.32 -12.19
C VAL A 233 16.20 -26.39 -11.86
N THR A 234 16.66 -27.59 -11.50
CA THR A 234 15.82 -28.63 -10.93
C THR A 234 15.60 -28.36 -9.42
N LYS A 235 14.57 -28.97 -8.84
CA LYS A 235 14.36 -28.90 -7.38
C LYS A 235 15.53 -29.45 -6.57
N ALA A 236 16.24 -30.45 -7.12
CA ALA A 236 17.40 -31.06 -6.49
C ALA A 236 18.63 -30.13 -6.48
N GLU A 237 18.81 -29.33 -7.52
CA GLU A 237 19.92 -28.40 -7.65
C GLU A 237 19.72 -27.11 -6.85
N LEU A 238 18.48 -26.68 -6.60
CA LEU A 238 18.15 -25.39 -5.97
C LEU A 238 18.95 -25.13 -4.67
N PRO A 239 19.08 -26.06 -3.70
CA PRO A 239 19.84 -25.79 -2.48
C PRO A 239 21.32 -25.52 -2.75
N ALA A 240 21.92 -26.18 -3.75
CA ALA A 240 23.32 -25.95 -4.13
C ALA A 240 23.54 -24.57 -4.75
N PHE A 241 22.59 -24.09 -5.56
CA PHE A 241 22.62 -22.72 -6.10
C PHE A 241 22.40 -21.67 -5.02
N GLN A 242 21.45 -21.88 -4.10
CA GLN A 242 21.23 -20.98 -2.95
C GLN A 242 22.46 -20.86 -2.03
N ALA A 243 23.27 -21.90 -1.92
CA ALA A 243 24.49 -21.87 -1.12
C ALA A 243 25.67 -21.11 -1.78
N ARG A 244 25.69 -21.06 -3.14
CA ARG A 244 26.79 -20.48 -3.91
C ARG A 244 26.51 -19.08 -4.46
N HIS A 245 25.25 -18.80 -4.74
CA HIS A 245 24.83 -17.56 -5.38
C HIS A 245 23.82 -16.80 -4.52
N SER A 246 23.75 -15.51 -4.73
CA SER A 246 22.75 -14.64 -4.09
C SER A 246 21.39 -14.80 -4.76
N VAL A 247 20.73 -15.95 -4.55
CA VAL A 247 19.38 -16.20 -5.08
C VAL A 247 18.40 -15.29 -4.36
N ILE A 248 17.84 -14.31 -5.08
CA ILE A 248 16.86 -13.35 -4.55
C ILE A 248 15.43 -13.86 -4.70
N SER A 249 15.15 -14.64 -5.76
CA SER A 249 13.82 -15.23 -5.95
C SER A 249 13.90 -16.61 -6.60
N SER A 250 12.86 -17.42 -6.36
CA SER A 250 12.65 -18.69 -7.06
C SER A 250 11.16 -18.86 -7.35
N ARG A 251 10.82 -19.13 -8.59
CA ARG A 251 9.43 -19.34 -9.03
C ARG A 251 9.29 -20.52 -9.96
N LEU A 252 8.16 -21.19 -9.88
CA LEU A 252 7.82 -22.25 -10.82
C LEU A 252 7.26 -21.65 -12.11
N LEU A 253 7.92 -21.90 -13.23
CA LEU A 253 7.49 -21.45 -14.54
C LEU A 253 7.40 -22.67 -15.47
N SER A 254 6.19 -23.00 -15.93
CA SER A 254 5.93 -24.16 -16.82
C SER A 254 6.53 -25.47 -16.30
N GLY A 255 6.42 -25.72 -14.99
CA GLY A 255 6.93 -26.96 -14.35
C GLY A 255 8.44 -26.99 -14.04
N ARG A 256 9.18 -25.94 -14.44
CA ARG A 256 10.62 -25.77 -14.15
C ARG A 256 10.83 -24.66 -13.12
N THR A 257 11.82 -24.79 -12.27
CA THR A 257 12.15 -23.73 -11.30
C THR A 257 13.07 -22.71 -11.97
N LEU A 258 12.59 -21.48 -12.10
CA LEU A 258 13.38 -20.33 -12.51
C LEU A 258 13.90 -19.65 -11.25
N ILE A 259 15.19 -19.41 -11.17
CA ILE A 259 15.84 -18.62 -10.11
C ILE A 259 16.36 -17.32 -10.68
N HIS A 260 16.22 -16.23 -9.91
CA HIS A 260 16.93 -14.98 -10.16
C HIS A 260 18.01 -14.81 -9.09
N VAL A 261 19.19 -14.38 -9.53
CA VAL A 261 20.30 -14.04 -8.66
C VAL A 261 20.69 -12.58 -8.85
N TYR A 262 21.20 -11.98 -7.79
CA TYR A 262 21.80 -10.65 -7.83
C TYR A 262 23.32 -10.81 -7.85
N ALA A 263 23.97 -10.36 -8.93
CA ALA A 263 25.42 -10.42 -9.10
C ALA A 263 25.90 -9.22 -9.92
N GLU A 264 27.07 -8.66 -9.53
CA GLU A 264 27.70 -7.54 -10.24
C GLU A 264 28.34 -7.99 -11.56
N ASP A 265 28.84 -9.23 -11.60
CA ASP A 265 29.44 -9.85 -12.78
C ASP A 265 28.66 -11.11 -13.17
N ASP A 266 28.96 -11.63 -14.38
CA ASP A 266 28.42 -12.90 -14.85
C ASP A 266 28.69 -14.02 -13.84
N PRO A 267 27.67 -14.61 -13.22
CA PRO A 267 27.87 -15.68 -12.24
C PRO A 267 28.33 -17.01 -12.89
N GLY A 268 28.42 -17.05 -14.20
CA GLY A 268 28.79 -18.29 -14.94
C GLY A 268 27.70 -19.36 -14.86
N GLU A 269 28.13 -20.63 -14.95
CA GLU A 269 27.25 -21.80 -14.73
C GLU A 269 25.95 -21.81 -15.57
N GLY A 270 25.91 -21.06 -16.70
CA GLY A 270 24.76 -21.00 -17.60
C GLY A 270 23.63 -20.08 -17.10
N PHE A 271 23.95 -19.10 -16.28
CA PHE A 271 23.07 -17.95 -16.05
C PHE A 271 23.05 -17.05 -17.29
N GLU A 272 21.91 -16.44 -17.52
CA GLU A 272 21.69 -15.47 -18.60
C GLU A 272 21.23 -14.15 -17.99
N PRO A 273 21.62 -12.98 -18.56
CA PRO A 273 21.07 -11.70 -18.14
C PRO A 273 19.54 -11.71 -18.25
N ALA A 274 18.88 -11.22 -17.23
CA ALA A 274 17.43 -11.19 -17.17
C ALA A 274 16.91 -9.76 -17.01
N ARG A 275 15.79 -9.45 -17.66
CA ARG A 275 15.12 -8.18 -17.43
C ARG A 275 14.66 -8.10 -15.97
N ALA A 276 15.12 -7.06 -15.28
CA ALA A 276 14.69 -6.79 -13.92
C ALA A 276 13.21 -6.41 -13.84
N SER A 277 12.61 -6.72 -12.73
CA SER A 277 11.23 -6.37 -12.37
C SER A 277 11.18 -5.74 -10.98
N LEU A 278 10.04 -5.16 -10.62
CA LEU A 278 9.86 -4.62 -9.27
C LEU A 278 9.91 -5.72 -8.19
N ASP A 279 9.56 -6.97 -8.53
CA ASP A 279 9.77 -8.13 -7.64
C ASP A 279 11.26 -8.32 -7.33
N ASP A 280 12.14 -8.16 -8.32
CA ASP A 280 13.59 -8.31 -8.14
C ASP A 280 14.14 -7.19 -7.25
N VAL A 281 13.69 -5.93 -7.45
CA VAL A 281 13.99 -4.80 -6.54
C VAL A 281 13.57 -5.14 -5.12
N TYR A 282 12.33 -5.59 -4.94
CA TYR A 282 11.79 -5.93 -3.64
C TYR A 282 12.61 -7.02 -2.95
N PHE A 283 12.83 -8.14 -3.62
CA PHE A 283 13.55 -9.28 -3.02
C PHE A 283 15.03 -8.97 -2.78
N ALA A 284 15.71 -8.26 -3.69
CA ALA A 284 17.10 -7.84 -3.51
C ALA A 284 17.22 -6.89 -2.30
N THR A 285 16.31 -5.94 -2.14
CA THR A 285 16.27 -5.01 -1.00
C THR A 285 16.01 -5.74 0.32
N ILE A 286 15.01 -6.63 0.37
CA ILE A 286 14.71 -7.40 1.60
C ILE A 286 15.85 -8.34 1.98
N ALA A 287 16.58 -8.89 1.01
CA ALA A 287 17.76 -9.72 1.22
C ALA A 287 19.01 -8.92 1.60
N GLY A 288 18.95 -7.58 1.62
CA GLY A 288 20.08 -6.70 1.91
C GLY A 288 21.17 -6.72 0.82
N ARG A 289 20.81 -7.07 -0.42
CA ARG A 289 21.73 -7.13 -1.57
C ARG A 289 21.72 -5.85 -2.39
N HIS A 290 20.61 -5.14 -2.38
CA HIS A 290 20.47 -3.84 -2.99
C HIS A 290 20.10 -2.84 -1.90
N ASN A 291 21.05 -1.99 -1.56
CA ASN A 291 20.84 -0.87 -0.63
C ASN A 291 21.53 0.35 -1.27
N PRO A 292 20.93 0.96 -2.31
CA PRO A 292 21.38 2.27 -2.71
C PRO A 292 21.28 3.13 -1.46
N ALA A 293 22.39 3.74 -1.04
CA ALA A 293 22.44 4.59 0.15
C ALA A 293 21.11 5.33 0.26
N ALA A 294 20.41 5.18 1.40
CA ALA A 294 19.05 5.69 1.60
C ALA A 294 19.01 7.17 1.18
N GLY A 295 18.88 7.38 -0.12
CA GLY A 295 18.82 8.67 -0.76
C GLY A 295 17.48 9.25 -0.40
N ASN A 296 17.48 10.37 0.28
CA ASN A 296 16.37 11.30 0.52
C ASN A 296 14.95 10.72 0.32
N CYS A 297 14.58 9.78 1.19
CA CYS A 297 13.20 9.39 1.31
C CYS A 297 12.33 10.52 1.86
#